data_d9e3e5ede5007c905fe4a6e679082558
#
_entry.id   d9e3e5ede5007c905fe4a6e679082558
#
_cell.length_a   1.000
_cell.length_b   1.000
_cell.length_c   1.000
_cell.angle_alpha   90.00
_cell.angle_beta   90.00
_cell.angle_gamma   90.00
#
_symmetry.space_group_name_H-M   'P 1'
#
loop_
_entity.id
_entity.type
_entity.pdbx_description
1 polymer ?
#
loop_
_entity_poly.entity_id
_entity_poly.type
_entity_poly.pdbx_seq_one_letter_code
_entity_poly.pdbx_strand_id
1 'polypeptide(L)'
;IASHHFPQEWDSKTCEFEYAGYGMIGLETAFGVAGAAGISAERWVELCSINPRKIFGLPEIIIQEGEPADLTLFNPGVSYLFEEKQIQSKSKNTPFTGKELKGRVIGIINGEKVFLNT
;
A
#
# COMPACT_ATOMS: atom_id res chain seq x y z
N ILE A 1 -4.68 10.45 1.12
CA ILE A 1 -3.63 9.77 1.91
C ILE A 1 -2.41 9.54 1.03
N ALA A 2 -1.22 9.68 1.59
CA ALA A 2 0.05 9.32 0.96
C ALA A 2 0.76 8.28 1.84
N SER A 3 1.46 7.34 1.20
CA SER A 3 2.16 6.26 1.91
C SER A 3 3.44 6.72 2.61
N HIS A 4 3.99 7.87 2.19
CA HIS A 4 5.33 8.33 2.59
C HIS A 4 6.39 7.23 2.47
N HIS A 5 6.29 6.41 1.41
CA HIS A 5 7.24 5.35 1.14
C HIS A 5 8.63 5.95 0.89
N PHE A 6 9.49 5.83 1.88
CA PHE A 6 10.86 6.36 1.86
C PHE A 6 11.83 5.31 2.39
N PRO A 7 12.20 4.31 1.56
CA PRO A 7 13.09 3.23 1.98
C PRO A 7 14.46 3.78 2.34
N GLN A 8 15.03 3.22 3.40
CA GLN A 8 16.37 3.53 3.89
C GLN A 8 17.23 2.28 3.83
N GLU A 9 18.51 2.45 3.64
CA GLU A 9 19.49 1.38 3.76
C GLU A 9 19.67 0.95 5.22
N TRP A 10 20.08 -0.30 5.43
CA TRP A 10 20.30 -0.84 6.77
C TRP A 10 21.27 -0.01 7.59
N ASP A 11 22.40 0.36 6.98
CA ASP A 11 23.47 1.13 7.65
C ASP A 11 22.97 2.49 8.18
N SER A 12 22.05 3.12 7.46
CA SER A 12 21.45 4.40 7.91
C SER A 12 20.47 4.24 9.08
N LYS A 13 20.15 3.00 9.48
CA LYS A 13 19.26 2.68 10.60
C LYS A 13 19.98 2.06 11.79
N THR A 14 21.19 1.58 11.61
CA THR A 14 21.99 0.90 12.65
C THR A 14 23.08 1.81 13.27
N CYS A 15 22.87 3.10 13.24
CA CYS A 15 23.68 4.11 13.89
C CYS A 15 22.97 4.70 15.11
N GLU A 16 23.63 5.61 15.82
CA GLU A 16 23.05 6.34 16.94
C GLU A 16 21.77 7.08 16.48
N PHE A 17 20.79 7.17 17.37
CA PHE A 17 19.48 7.73 17.07
C PHE A 17 19.52 9.12 16.40
N GLU A 18 20.46 9.96 16.80
CA GLU A 18 20.62 11.32 16.27
C GLU A 18 21.04 11.35 14.79
N TYR A 19 21.70 10.29 14.31
CA TYR A 19 22.20 10.16 12.95
C TYR A 19 21.34 9.25 12.09
N ALA A 20 20.37 8.55 12.70
CA ALA A 20 19.53 7.62 11.97
C ALA A 20 18.66 8.33 10.92
N GLY A 21 18.72 7.86 9.68
CA GLY A 21 17.92 8.40 8.57
C GLY A 21 16.42 8.27 8.81
N TYR A 22 15.65 9.29 8.51
CA TYR A 22 14.18 9.21 8.53
C TYR A 22 13.65 8.41 7.36
N GLY A 23 12.54 7.73 7.58
CA GLY A 23 11.82 7.03 6.54
C GLY A 23 11.62 5.55 6.82
N MET A 24 10.63 4.99 6.14
CA MET A 24 10.29 3.57 6.19
C MET A 24 9.66 3.14 4.87
N ILE A 25 9.60 1.85 4.62
CA ILE A 25 8.76 1.34 3.54
C ILE A 25 7.29 1.39 3.99
N GLY A 26 6.41 1.86 3.11
CA GLY A 26 4.99 2.07 3.44
C GLY A 26 4.01 1.58 2.38
N LEU A 27 4.44 1.42 1.11
CA LEU A 27 3.52 1.03 0.03
C LEU A 27 2.89 -0.34 0.25
N GLU A 28 3.66 -1.32 0.69
CA GLU A 28 3.22 -2.71 0.84
C GLU A 28 2.27 -2.92 2.04
N THR A 29 2.29 -2.01 3.00
CA THR A 29 1.49 -2.10 4.23
C THR A 29 0.34 -1.09 4.30
N ALA A 30 0.34 -0.08 3.41
CA ALA A 30 -0.58 1.06 3.50
C ALA A 30 -2.06 0.65 3.61
N PHE A 31 -2.53 -0.27 2.76
CA PHE A 31 -3.91 -0.75 2.78
C PHE A 31 -4.22 -1.53 4.05
N GLY A 32 -3.36 -2.48 4.42
CA GLY A 32 -3.55 -3.30 5.62
C GLY A 32 -3.49 -2.51 6.93
N VAL A 33 -2.63 -1.50 7.02
CA VAL A 33 -2.54 -0.57 8.15
C VAL A 33 -3.80 0.29 8.24
N ALA A 34 -4.29 0.81 7.12
CA ALA A 34 -5.51 1.60 7.08
C ALA A 34 -6.73 0.77 7.53
N GLY A 35 -6.84 -0.47 7.06
CA GLY A 35 -7.89 -1.39 7.48
C GLY A 35 -7.81 -1.76 8.97
N ALA A 36 -6.61 -1.98 9.50
CA ALA A 36 -6.41 -2.21 10.94
C ALA A 36 -6.75 -0.98 11.79
N ALA A 37 -6.56 0.22 11.25
CA ALA A 37 -7.00 1.48 11.86
C ALA A 37 -8.51 1.76 11.72
N GLY A 38 -9.28 0.86 11.11
CA GLY A 38 -10.73 0.99 10.97
C GLY A 38 -11.20 1.81 9.76
N ILE A 39 -10.33 2.12 8.81
CA ILE A 39 -10.73 2.79 7.57
C ILE A 39 -11.44 1.76 6.68
N SER A 40 -12.69 2.07 6.26
CA SER A 40 -13.43 1.19 5.36
C SER A 40 -12.84 1.18 3.94
N ALA A 41 -13.16 0.16 3.16
CA ALA A 41 -12.71 0.03 1.78
C ALA A 41 -13.17 1.21 0.90
N GLU A 42 -14.42 1.64 1.07
CA GLU A 42 -14.99 2.79 0.35
C GLU A 42 -14.22 4.07 0.67
N ARG A 43 -13.96 4.29 1.97
CA ARG A 43 -13.21 5.46 2.42
C ARG A 43 -11.76 5.42 1.93
N TRP A 44 -11.16 4.23 1.87
CA TRP A 44 -9.81 4.06 1.30
C TRP A 44 -9.78 4.45 -0.18
N VAL A 45 -10.71 3.95 -0.98
CA VAL A 45 -10.83 4.30 -2.42
C VAL A 45 -11.02 5.82 -2.59
N GLU A 46 -11.87 6.41 -1.78
CA GLU A 46 -12.08 7.85 -1.80
C GLU A 46 -10.78 8.63 -1.51
N LEU A 47 -10.04 8.23 -0.48
CA LEU A 47 -8.84 8.92 -0.01
C LEU A 47 -7.62 8.71 -0.92
N CYS A 48 -7.51 7.55 -1.58
CA CYS A 48 -6.32 7.18 -2.35
C CYS A 48 -6.51 7.27 -3.87
N SER A 49 -7.75 7.30 -4.36
CA SER A 49 -8.05 7.34 -5.79
C SER A 49 -8.90 8.57 -6.15
N ILE A 50 -10.10 8.68 -5.62
CA ILE A 50 -11.08 9.70 -6.06
C ILE A 50 -10.59 11.12 -5.72
N ASN A 51 -10.25 11.36 -4.46
CA ASN A 51 -9.84 12.70 -4.02
C ASN A 51 -8.52 13.17 -4.65
N PRO A 52 -7.46 12.36 -4.76
CA PRO A 52 -6.26 12.75 -5.48
C PRO A 52 -6.53 13.13 -6.94
N ARG A 53 -7.38 12.38 -7.64
CA ARG A 53 -7.75 12.71 -9.03
C ARG A 53 -8.43 14.05 -9.14
N LYS A 54 -9.38 14.35 -8.24
CA LYS A 54 -10.05 15.65 -8.18
C LYS A 54 -9.05 16.79 -7.90
N ILE A 55 -8.14 16.60 -6.96
CA ILE A 55 -7.14 17.62 -6.58
C ILE A 55 -6.18 17.91 -7.74
N PHE A 56 -5.75 16.89 -8.46
CA PHE A 56 -4.79 17.03 -9.56
C PHE A 56 -5.45 17.24 -10.94
N GLY A 57 -6.78 17.33 -11.01
CA GLY A 57 -7.50 17.51 -12.28
C GLY A 57 -7.36 16.32 -13.23
N LEU A 58 -7.18 15.10 -12.70
CA LEU A 58 -7.08 13.89 -13.51
C LEU A 58 -8.47 13.37 -13.89
N PRO A 59 -8.61 12.67 -15.04
CA PRO A 59 -9.87 12.09 -15.46
C PRO A 59 -10.47 11.16 -14.39
N GLU A 60 -11.78 11.15 -14.29
CA GLU A 60 -12.50 10.19 -13.44
C GLU A 60 -12.32 8.77 -14.00
N ILE A 61 -12.12 7.80 -13.10
CA ILE A 61 -12.07 6.39 -13.48
C ILE A 61 -13.46 5.79 -13.36
N ILE A 62 -13.88 5.13 -14.42
CA ILE A 62 -15.16 4.42 -14.48
C ILE A 62 -14.84 2.95 -14.76
N ILE A 63 -15.44 2.05 -13.99
CA ILE A 63 -15.35 0.60 -14.23
C ILE A 63 -16.53 0.22 -15.15
N GLN A 64 -16.28 0.12 -16.45
CA GLN A 64 -17.28 -0.27 -17.44
C GLN A 64 -16.63 -1.00 -18.62
N GLU A 65 -17.45 -1.72 -19.39
CA GLU A 65 -16.99 -2.39 -20.59
C GLU A 65 -16.44 -1.40 -21.63
N GLY A 66 -15.29 -1.74 -22.22
CA GLY A 66 -14.62 -0.92 -23.23
C GLY A 66 -13.59 0.05 -22.67
N GLU A 67 -13.55 0.29 -21.36
CA GLU A 67 -12.54 1.12 -20.73
C GLU A 67 -11.25 0.32 -20.41
N PRO A 68 -10.09 0.96 -20.47
CA PRO A 68 -8.83 0.32 -20.07
C PRO A 68 -8.88 -0.16 -18.61
N ALA A 69 -8.48 -1.41 -18.39
CA ALA A 69 -8.41 -1.96 -17.04
C ALA A 69 -7.22 -1.36 -16.26
N ASP A 70 -7.52 -0.64 -15.19
CA ASP A 70 -6.56 -0.16 -14.19
C ASP A 70 -7.17 -0.43 -12.81
N LEU A 71 -7.04 -1.68 -12.37
CA LEU A 71 -7.79 -2.22 -11.25
C LEU A 71 -6.87 -2.79 -10.18
N THR A 72 -7.25 -2.60 -8.93
CA THR A 72 -6.67 -3.31 -7.79
C THR A 72 -7.71 -4.25 -7.20
N LEU A 73 -7.37 -5.52 -7.11
CA LEU A 73 -8.19 -6.55 -6.49
C LEU A 73 -7.77 -6.72 -5.04
N PHE A 74 -8.71 -6.62 -4.12
CA PHE A 74 -8.41 -6.74 -2.69
C PHE A 74 -9.57 -7.34 -1.89
N ASN A 75 -9.26 -7.91 -0.73
CA ASN A 75 -10.24 -8.37 0.24
C ASN A 75 -10.10 -7.56 1.54
N PRO A 76 -11.06 -6.68 1.87
CA PRO A 76 -10.96 -5.80 3.05
C PRO A 76 -11.22 -6.53 4.38
N GLY A 77 -11.81 -7.74 4.34
CA GLY A 77 -12.21 -8.48 5.53
C GLY A 77 -11.14 -9.39 6.14
N VAL A 78 -10.07 -9.65 5.42
CA VAL A 78 -9.02 -10.59 5.86
C VAL A 78 -8.05 -9.93 6.81
N SER A 79 -7.88 -10.49 8.01
CA SER A 79 -6.77 -10.18 8.90
C SER A 79 -5.61 -11.13 8.65
N TYR A 80 -4.39 -10.62 8.73
CA TYR A 80 -3.17 -11.41 8.54
C TYR A 80 -2.00 -10.83 9.33
N LEU A 81 -1.09 -11.71 9.73
CA LEU A 81 0.18 -11.30 10.33
C LEU A 81 1.14 -10.86 9.21
N PHE A 82 1.63 -9.63 9.28
CA PHE A 82 2.60 -9.14 8.30
C PHE A 82 4.00 -9.60 8.68
N GLU A 83 4.62 -10.41 7.83
CA GLU A 83 5.93 -11.01 8.06
C GLU A 83 6.98 -10.45 7.09
N GLU A 84 8.23 -10.42 7.50
CA GLU A 84 9.34 -9.90 6.70
C GLU A 84 9.47 -10.59 5.32
N LYS A 85 9.17 -11.89 5.25
CA LYS A 85 9.19 -12.65 3.99
C LYS A 85 8.22 -12.14 2.92
N GLN A 86 7.20 -11.39 3.31
CA GLN A 86 6.20 -10.82 2.42
C GLN A 86 6.68 -9.49 1.78
N ILE A 87 7.74 -8.89 2.31
CA ILE A 87 8.27 -7.63 1.83
C ILE A 87 9.01 -7.84 0.52
N GLN A 88 8.58 -7.19 -0.55
CA GLN A 88 9.22 -7.19 -1.87
C GLN A 88 10.30 -6.12 -2.00
N SER A 89 10.19 -5.04 -1.24
CA SER A 89 11.18 -3.97 -1.20
C SER A 89 12.56 -4.48 -0.79
N LYS A 90 13.61 -3.90 -1.34
CA LYS A 90 15.00 -4.19 -0.93
C LYS A 90 15.23 -3.79 0.54
N SER A 91 14.72 -2.65 0.94
CA SER A 91 14.70 -2.25 2.35
C SER A 91 13.63 -3.03 3.10
N LYS A 92 13.97 -3.53 4.28
CA LYS A 92 13.04 -4.21 5.19
C LYS A 92 12.60 -3.33 6.36
N ASN A 93 12.96 -2.05 6.32
CA ASN A 93 12.71 -1.12 7.40
C ASN A 93 11.24 -0.70 7.47
N THR A 94 10.48 -1.35 8.35
CA THR A 94 9.09 -1.02 8.65
C THR A 94 8.77 -1.38 10.11
N PRO A 95 7.96 -0.58 10.82
CA PRO A 95 7.49 -0.90 12.17
C PRO A 95 6.35 -1.92 12.19
N PHE A 96 5.88 -2.37 11.03
CA PHE A 96 4.69 -3.23 10.91
C PHE A 96 4.99 -4.72 10.86
N THR A 97 6.25 -5.13 10.72
CA THR A 97 6.65 -6.55 10.83
C THR A 97 6.19 -7.14 12.16
N GLY A 98 5.52 -8.28 12.13
CA GLY A 98 4.94 -8.94 13.30
C GLY A 98 3.63 -8.30 13.80
N LYS A 99 3.06 -7.36 13.08
CA LYS A 99 1.75 -6.77 13.40
C LYS A 99 0.63 -7.45 12.62
N GLU A 100 -0.54 -7.51 13.24
CA GLU A 100 -1.76 -7.92 12.56
C GLU A 100 -2.29 -6.75 11.74
N LEU A 101 -2.43 -6.96 10.45
CA LEU A 101 -2.99 -6.02 9.48
C LEU A 101 -4.34 -6.55 8.98
N LYS A 102 -5.19 -5.65 8.49
CA LYS A 102 -6.51 -5.99 7.95
C LYS A 102 -6.70 -5.44 6.55
N GLY A 103 -7.13 -6.29 5.65
CA GLY A 103 -7.27 -5.97 4.23
C GLY A 103 -6.05 -6.41 3.42
N ARG A 104 -6.27 -7.37 2.52
CA ARG A 104 -5.20 -7.97 1.71
C ARG A 104 -5.40 -7.64 0.24
N VAL A 105 -4.36 -7.13 -0.39
CA VAL A 105 -4.34 -6.98 -1.86
C VAL A 105 -4.12 -8.36 -2.48
N ILE A 106 -5.00 -8.72 -3.42
CA ILE A 106 -4.97 -9.99 -4.16
C ILE A 106 -4.12 -9.83 -5.43
N GLY A 107 -4.22 -8.68 -6.07
CA GLY A 107 -3.47 -8.41 -7.28
C GLY A 107 -3.85 -7.11 -7.96
N ILE A 108 -3.22 -6.86 -9.09
CA ILE A 108 -3.49 -5.70 -9.94
C ILE A 108 -3.70 -6.12 -11.39
N ILE A 109 -4.51 -5.36 -12.11
CA ILE A 109 -4.68 -5.45 -13.55
C ILE A 109 -4.34 -4.07 -14.11
N ASN A 110 -3.41 -4.03 -15.05
CA ASN A 110 -3.00 -2.79 -15.73
C ASN A 110 -2.95 -3.06 -17.24
N GLY A 111 -3.97 -2.59 -17.95
CA GLY A 111 -4.20 -2.93 -19.34
C GLY A 111 -4.34 -4.45 -19.53
N GLU A 112 -3.45 -5.05 -20.31
CA GLU A 112 -3.43 -6.49 -20.59
C GLU A 112 -2.62 -7.30 -19.55
N LYS A 113 -1.97 -6.65 -18.59
CA LYS A 113 -1.10 -7.30 -17.59
C LYS A 113 -1.86 -7.57 -16.30
N VAL A 114 -1.76 -8.79 -15.83
CA VAL A 114 -2.33 -9.25 -14.56
C VAL A 114 -1.21 -9.72 -13.66
N PHE A 115 -1.15 -9.20 -12.44
CA PHE A 115 -0.20 -9.61 -11.41
C PHE A 115 -1.00 -10.01 -10.16
N LEU A 116 -0.84 -11.27 -9.73
CA LEU A 116 -1.50 -11.78 -8.53
C LEU A 116 -0.47 -12.01 -7.43
N ASN A 117 -0.84 -11.65 -6.21
CA ASN A 117 -0.08 -12.00 -5.00
C ASN A 117 -0.45 -13.44 -4.62
N THR A 118 0.49 -14.32 -4.79
CA THR A 118 0.39 -15.75 -4.39
C THR A 118 0.93 -15.97 -2.99
#